data_709e7f2cac452b1c1845d55fe22b9caa
#
_entry.id   709e7f2cac452b1c1845d55fe22b9caa
#
_cell.length_a   1.000
_cell.length_b   1.000
_cell.length_c   1.000
_cell.angle_alpha   90.00
_cell.angle_beta   90.00
_cell.angle_gamma   90.00
#
_symmetry.space_group_name_H-M   'P 1'
#
loop_
_entity.id
_entity.type
_entity.pdbx_description
1 polymer ?
#
loop_
_entity_poly.entity_id
_entity_poly.type
_entity_poly.pdbx_seq_one_letter_code
_entity_poly.pdbx_strand_id
1 'polypeptide(L)'
;MSRYKITIQYDGLSFSGFQSQKNLNTIQDKIEYSLSFLNHNNLTRVFGASRTDAGVHALGQIAHFDLDTELSLESIQGALNARLPSEIRIVDIIGVDVKFHSRFDAIKKEYLYQCSLTDNPLLSRNHFIVKKIDFDTLKDIESQFLGKHDFLSFSKFDIEKKNTICEIFKSKWTLKDGKLFYIIEGDRFLHHM
;
A
#
# COMPACT_ATOMS: atom_id res chain seq x y z
N MET A 1 -27.16 4.61 3.40
CA MET A 1 -25.75 4.66 2.96
C MET A 1 -24.93 3.73 3.83
N SER A 2 -24.27 2.76 3.25
CA SER A 2 -23.49 1.72 3.96
C SER A 2 -22.02 1.90 3.73
N ARG A 3 -21.17 1.55 4.71
CA ARG A 3 -19.71 1.59 4.59
C ARG A 3 -19.16 0.25 4.20
N TYR A 4 -18.27 0.25 3.23
CA TYR A 4 -17.60 -0.92 2.71
C TYR A 4 -16.10 -0.80 2.90
N LYS A 5 -15.49 -1.86 3.43
CA LYS A 5 -14.03 -2.06 3.45
C LYS A 5 -13.65 -2.93 2.28
N ILE A 6 -12.63 -2.52 1.53
CA ILE A 6 -12.06 -3.28 0.42
C ILE A 6 -10.60 -3.61 0.65
N THR A 7 -10.20 -4.79 0.17
CA THR A 7 -8.80 -5.19 0.04
C THR A 7 -8.42 -5.10 -1.43
N ILE A 8 -7.33 -4.37 -1.71
CA ILE A 8 -6.91 -4.02 -3.06
C ILE A 8 -5.52 -4.58 -3.33
N GLN A 9 -5.37 -5.25 -4.48
CA GLN A 9 -4.07 -5.56 -5.06
C GLN A 9 -3.80 -4.65 -6.26
N TYR A 10 -2.57 -4.19 -6.41
CA TYR A 10 -2.18 -3.42 -7.57
C TYR A 10 -0.70 -3.50 -7.93
N ASP A 11 -0.43 -3.49 -9.23
CA ASP A 11 0.87 -3.17 -9.82
C ASP A 11 0.98 -1.65 -9.93
N GLY A 12 1.85 -1.05 -9.11
CA GLY A 12 1.96 0.40 -9.00
C GLY A 12 2.80 1.08 -10.08
N LEU A 13 3.51 0.32 -10.95
CA LEU A 13 4.50 0.89 -11.89
C LEU A 13 3.94 1.97 -12.81
N SER A 14 2.70 1.82 -13.26
CA SER A 14 2.05 2.76 -14.18
C SER A 14 1.33 3.91 -13.46
N PHE A 15 1.45 4.00 -12.13
CA PHE A 15 0.70 4.95 -11.31
C PHE A 15 1.61 5.89 -10.54
N SER A 16 1.12 7.11 -10.37
CA SER A 16 1.76 8.17 -9.55
C SER A 16 1.49 8.02 -8.06
N GLY A 17 1.34 6.78 -7.58
CA GLY A 17 1.01 6.42 -6.22
C GLY A 17 -0.47 6.16 -5.98
N PHE A 18 -0.82 5.93 -4.71
CA PHE A 18 -2.21 5.63 -4.33
C PHE A 18 -3.09 6.88 -4.33
N GLN A 19 -2.66 7.93 -3.60
CA GLN A 19 -3.46 9.13 -3.33
C GLN A 19 -3.78 9.93 -4.59
N SER A 20 -5.04 10.35 -4.76
CA SER A 20 -5.48 11.26 -5.81
C SER A 20 -4.66 12.55 -5.83
N GLN A 21 -4.19 12.93 -7.01
CA GLN A 21 -3.41 14.14 -7.28
C GLN A 21 -3.84 14.75 -8.60
N LYS A 22 -3.88 16.09 -8.65
CA LYS A 22 -4.33 16.81 -9.85
C LYS A 22 -3.50 16.45 -11.08
N ASN A 23 -4.16 16.02 -12.15
CA ASN A 23 -3.57 15.67 -13.45
C ASN A 23 -2.58 14.49 -13.43
N LEU A 24 -2.64 13.62 -12.41
CA LEU A 24 -1.82 12.42 -12.32
C LEU A 24 -2.69 11.15 -12.38
N ASN A 25 -2.09 10.06 -12.87
CA ASN A 25 -2.73 8.75 -12.92
C ASN A 25 -2.53 8.04 -11.57
N THR A 26 -3.57 7.94 -10.73
CA THR A 26 -3.46 7.37 -9.39
C THR A 26 -4.40 6.19 -9.18
N ILE A 27 -4.06 5.31 -8.23
CA ILE A 27 -4.89 4.14 -7.88
C ILE A 27 -6.25 4.58 -7.36
N GLN A 28 -6.28 5.59 -6.49
CA GLN A 28 -7.50 6.12 -5.90
C GLN A 28 -8.47 6.64 -6.97
N ASP A 29 -7.98 7.43 -7.94
CA ASP A 29 -8.82 7.98 -8.99
C ASP A 29 -9.46 6.90 -9.87
N LYS A 30 -8.74 5.78 -10.14
CA LYS A 30 -9.29 4.65 -10.89
C LYS A 30 -10.42 3.96 -10.14
N ILE A 31 -10.27 3.80 -8.82
CA ILE A 31 -11.31 3.17 -7.99
C ILE A 31 -12.50 4.11 -7.85
N GLU A 32 -12.29 5.40 -7.59
CA GLU A 32 -13.35 6.42 -7.48
C GLU A 32 -14.13 6.55 -8.80
N TYR A 33 -13.42 6.53 -9.94
CA TYR A 33 -14.06 6.52 -11.26
C TYR A 33 -14.92 5.27 -11.48
N SER A 34 -14.42 4.09 -11.10
CA SER A 34 -15.19 2.84 -11.22
C SER A 34 -16.41 2.84 -10.30
N LEU A 35 -16.30 3.40 -9.09
CA LEU A 35 -17.40 3.55 -8.15
C LEU A 35 -18.48 4.53 -8.64
N SER A 36 -18.11 5.55 -9.41
CA SER A 36 -19.10 6.53 -9.90
C SER A 36 -20.21 5.87 -10.74
N PHE A 37 -19.91 4.81 -11.48
CA PHE A 37 -20.92 4.06 -12.24
C PHE A 37 -21.94 3.34 -11.36
N LEU A 38 -21.57 3.00 -10.13
CA LEU A 38 -22.47 2.40 -9.14
C LEU A 38 -23.23 3.45 -8.33
N ASN A 39 -22.80 4.70 -8.41
CA ASN A 39 -23.38 5.84 -7.67
C ASN A 39 -23.99 6.91 -8.62
N HIS A 40 -24.69 6.47 -9.68
CA HIS A 40 -25.38 7.35 -10.62
C HIS A 40 -24.51 8.48 -11.19
N ASN A 41 -23.23 8.20 -11.46
CA ASN A 41 -22.17 9.13 -11.88
C ASN A 41 -21.78 10.18 -10.83
N ASN A 42 -22.17 10.00 -9.57
CA ASN A 42 -21.70 10.84 -8.49
C ASN A 42 -20.36 10.34 -7.94
N LEU A 43 -19.53 11.28 -7.50
CA LEU A 43 -18.24 10.95 -6.89
C LEU A 43 -18.43 10.23 -5.55
N THR A 44 -17.82 9.06 -5.44
CA THR A 44 -17.69 8.30 -4.18
C THR A 44 -16.24 8.34 -3.75
N ARG A 45 -15.94 8.97 -2.63
CA ARG A 45 -14.57 9.09 -2.11
C ARG A 45 -14.07 7.79 -1.51
N VAL A 46 -12.82 7.47 -1.82
CA VAL A 46 -12.09 6.29 -1.30
C VAL A 46 -10.99 6.73 -0.35
N PHE A 47 -10.94 6.13 0.84
CA PHE A 47 -9.96 6.43 1.86
C PHE A 47 -9.05 5.22 2.08
N GLY A 48 -7.79 5.32 1.68
CA GLY A 48 -6.78 4.25 1.88
C GLY A 48 -6.18 4.25 3.28
N ALA A 49 -5.78 3.07 3.75
CA ALA A 49 -5.04 2.90 5.00
C ALA A 49 -3.62 3.50 4.92
N SER A 50 -3.00 3.41 3.75
CA SER A 50 -1.67 3.96 3.47
C SER A 50 -1.68 4.77 2.17
N ARG A 51 -0.79 5.76 2.12
CA ARG A 51 -0.41 6.42 0.88
C ARG A 51 0.88 5.76 0.41
N THR A 52 0.79 4.93 -0.63
CA THR A 52 1.97 4.38 -1.29
C THR A 52 2.48 5.38 -2.32
N ASP A 53 3.79 5.47 -2.46
CA ASP A 53 4.45 6.35 -3.43
C ASP A 53 4.33 5.81 -4.87
N ALA A 54 4.74 6.60 -5.86
CA ALA A 54 4.73 6.19 -7.26
C ALA A 54 5.55 4.90 -7.46
N GLY A 55 5.01 3.99 -8.26
CA GLY A 55 5.64 2.71 -8.57
C GLY A 55 5.51 1.62 -7.49
N VAL A 56 5.03 1.94 -6.29
CA VAL A 56 4.87 0.95 -5.22
C VAL A 56 3.67 0.04 -5.49
N HIS A 57 3.88 -1.27 -5.39
CA HIS A 57 2.85 -2.30 -5.52
C HIS A 57 2.13 -2.54 -4.17
N ALA A 58 1.00 -3.22 -4.20
CA ALA A 58 0.36 -3.74 -3.00
C ALA A 58 -0.23 -5.13 -3.21
N LEU A 59 -0.08 -5.99 -2.22
CA LEU A 59 -0.73 -7.29 -2.14
C LEU A 59 -2.04 -7.25 -1.34
N GLY A 60 -2.27 -6.18 -0.56
CA GLY A 60 -3.44 -6.09 0.31
C GLY A 60 -3.59 -4.70 0.92
N GLN A 61 -3.65 -3.64 0.10
CA GLN A 61 -4.00 -2.31 0.57
C GLN A 61 -5.46 -2.29 1.03
N ILE A 62 -5.69 -1.79 2.22
CA ILE A 62 -7.04 -1.61 2.76
C ILE A 62 -7.53 -0.20 2.43
N ALA A 63 -8.77 -0.10 1.96
CA ALA A 63 -9.46 1.16 1.82
C ALA A 63 -10.94 1.02 2.23
N HIS A 64 -11.62 2.14 2.42
CA HIS A 64 -13.07 2.17 2.61
C HIS A 64 -13.71 3.26 1.78
N PHE A 65 -15.00 3.08 1.52
CA PHE A 65 -15.88 4.06 0.90
C PHE A 65 -17.31 3.89 1.42
N ASP A 66 -18.12 4.90 1.22
CA ASP A 66 -19.55 4.85 1.53
C ASP A 66 -20.36 4.83 0.22
N LEU A 67 -21.30 3.91 0.12
CA LEU A 67 -22.16 3.77 -1.06
C LEU A 67 -23.57 3.43 -0.61
N ASP A 68 -24.54 4.03 -1.28
CA ASP A 68 -25.96 3.71 -1.09
C ASP A 68 -26.42 2.83 -2.25
N THR A 69 -26.57 1.54 -2.00
CA THR A 69 -26.89 0.53 -3.01
C THR A 69 -27.54 -0.69 -2.38
N GLU A 70 -28.39 -1.36 -3.14
CA GLU A 70 -28.98 -2.66 -2.80
C GLU A 70 -28.23 -3.85 -3.42
N LEU A 71 -27.11 -3.58 -4.12
CA LEU A 71 -26.29 -4.62 -4.74
C LEU A 71 -25.63 -5.50 -3.68
N SER A 72 -25.51 -6.79 -3.97
CA SER A 72 -24.72 -7.70 -3.13
C SER A 72 -23.23 -7.35 -3.18
N LEU A 73 -22.46 -7.79 -2.17
CA LEU A 73 -21.01 -7.55 -2.10
C LEU A 73 -20.31 -8.10 -3.34
N GLU A 74 -20.69 -9.28 -3.78
CA GLU A 74 -20.14 -9.93 -4.97
C GLU A 74 -20.44 -9.12 -6.25
N SER A 75 -21.65 -8.54 -6.33
CA SER A 75 -22.04 -7.69 -7.46
C SER A 75 -21.25 -6.39 -7.48
N ILE A 76 -21.02 -5.75 -6.33
CA ILE A 76 -20.20 -4.54 -6.22
C ILE A 76 -18.75 -4.88 -6.63
N GLN A 77 -18.16 -5.94 -6.08
CA GLN A 77 -16.80 -6.37 -6.39
C GLN A 77 -16.64 -6.70 -7.90
N GLY A 78 -17.58 -7.46 -8.46
CA GLY A 78 -17.59 -7.80 -9.86
C GLY A 78 -17.68 -6.58 -10.77
N ALA A 79 -18.58 -5.65 -10.45
CA ALA A 79 -18.77 -4.41 -11.22
C ALA A 79 -17.54 -3.49 -11.16
N LEU A 80 -16.89 -3.39 -10.01
CA LEU A 80 -15.63 -2.64 -9.85
C LEU A 80 -14.53 -3.30 -10.69
N ASN A 81 -14.32 -4.61 -10.54
CA ASN A 81 -13.27 -5.35 -11.24
C ASN A 81 -13.46 -5.39 -12.76
N ALA A 82 -14.69 -5.28 -13.26
CA ALA A 82 -14.97 -5.20 -14.68
C ALA A 82 -14.56 -3.85 -15.32
N ARG A 83 -14.41 -2.80 -14.51
CA ARG A 83 -14.07 -1.44 -14.97
C ARG A 83 -12.65 -1.01 -14.62
N LEU A 84 -12.07 -1.61 -13.59
CA LEU A 84 -10.69 -1.34 -13.20
C LEU A 84 -9.72 -1.86 -14.27
N PRO A 85 -8.59 -1.17 -14.49
CA PRO A 85 -7.53 -1.67 -15.36
C PRO A 85 -6.95 -2.97 -14.78
N SER A 86 -6.27 -3.76 -15.64
CA SER A 86 -5.71 -5.07 -15.27
C SER A 86 -4.77 -5.04 -14.08
N GLU A 87 -4.14 -3.89 -13.87
CA GLU A 87 -3.17 -3.63 -12.80
C GLU A 87 -3.80 -3.41 -11.42
N ILE A 88 -5.13 -3.26 -11.33
CA ILE A 88 -5.83 -3.05 -10.05
C ILE A 88 -6.92 -4.10 -9.89
N ARG A 89 -6.99 -4.74 -8.72
CA ARG A 89 -8.03 -5.73 -8.37
C ARG A 89 -8.53 -5.51 -6.96
N ILE A 90 -9.85 -5.50 -6.82
CA ILE A 90 -10.53 -5.65 -5.53
C ILE A 90 -10.59 -7.15 -5.26
N VAL A 91 -9.83 -7.63 -4.29
CA VAL A 91 -9.76 -9.06 -3.96
C VAL A 91 -10.74 -9.46 -2.88
N ASP A 92 -11.18 -8.49 -2.08
CA ASP A 92 -12.17 -8.71 -1.04
C ASP A 92 -12.98 -7.44 -0.79
N ILE A 93 -14.25 -7.59 -0.42
CA ILE A 93 -15.15 -6.51 -0.01
C ILE A 93 -16.06 -7.01 1.13
N ILE A 94 -16.16 -6.22 2.19
CA ILE A 94 -17.07 -6.49 3.30
C ILE A 94 -17.78 -5.21 3.74
N GLY A 95 -19.02 -5.36 4.23
CA GLY A 95 -19.72 -4.30 4.94
C GLY A 95 -19.12 -4.11 6.33
N VAL A 96 -18.96 -2.86 6.77
CA VAL A 96 -18.41 -2.50 8.08
C VAL A 96 -19.23 -1.42 8.76
N ASP A 97 -19.03 -1.24 10.06
CA ASP A 97 -19.64 -0.16 10.82
C ASP A 97 -19.23 1.22 10.22
N VAL A 98 -20.15 2.17 10.20
CA VAL A 98 -19.93 3.52 9.69
C VAL A 98 -18.83 4.29 10.44
N LYS A 99 -18.45 3.87 11.64
CA LYS A 99 -17.34 4.42 12.41
C LYS A 99 -15.97 3.91 11.93
N PHE A 100 -15.95 2.78 11.20
CA PHE A 100 -14.69 2.22 10.69
C PHE A 100 -13.96 3.22 9.79
N HIS A 101 -12.66 3.40 10.01
CA HIS A 101 -11.82 4.25 9.17
C HIS A 101 -10.51 3.52 8.83
N SER A 102 -10.33 3.13 7.57
CA SER A 102 -9.19 2.33 7.10
C SER A 102 -7.82 2.84 7.55
N ARG A 103 -7.62 4.16 7.68
CA ARG A 103 -6.35 4.75 8.10
C ARG A 103 -6.16 4.76 9.61
N PHE A 104 -7.23 5.08 10.37
CA PHE A 104 -7.11 5.30 11.81
C PHE A 104 -7.27 3.99 12.60
N ASP A 105 -8.00 3.02 12.06
CA ASP A 105 -8.16 1.70 12.67
C ASP A 105 -7.11 0.69 12.18
N ALA A 106 -6.16 1.12 11.35
CA ALA A 106 -5.03 0.29 10.96
C ALA A 106 -4.09 0.09 12.15
N ILE A 107 -3.96 -1.15 12.59
CA ILE A 107 -3.12 -1.54 13.73
C ILE A 107 -1.66 -1.60 13.30
N LYS A 108 -1.41 -2.10 12.08
CA LYS A 108 -0.05 -2.30 11.55
C LYS A 108 -0.03 -2.25 10.03
N LYS A 109 1.16 -2.04 9.47
CA LYS A 109 1.47 -2.07 8.04
C LYS A 109 2.72 -2.88 7.84
N GLU A 110 2.73 -3.73 6.81
CA GLU A 110 3.90 -4.51 6.43
C GLU A 110 4.35 -4.08 5.02
N TYR A 111 5.64 -3.89 4.85
CA TYR A 111 6.27 -3.66 3.56
C TYR A 111 7.26 -4.77 3.26
N LEU A 112 7.23 -5.25 2.02
CA LEU A 112 8.19 -6.17 1.46
C LEU A 112 9.04 -5.44 0.42
N TYR A 113 10.35 -5.34 0.67
CA TYR A 113 11.32 -4.84 -0.29
C TYR A 113 12.08 -6.01 -0.91
N GLN A 114 12.16 -6.03 -2.24
CA GLN A 114 12.73 -7.13 -3.01
C GLN A 114 13.94 -6.66 -3.80
N CYS A 115 15.09 -7.35 -3.61
CA CYS A 115 16.30 -7.11 -4.38
C CYS A 115 16.72 -8.39 -5.11
N SER A 116 17.35 -8.22 -6.27
CA SER A 116 18.02 -9.29 -7.01
C SER A 116 19.52 -9.04 -7.03
N LEU A 117 20.30 -10.09 -6.77
CA LEU A 117 21.76 -10.06 -6.90
C LEU A 117 22.23 -10.31 -8.35
N THR A 118 21.29 -10.64 -9.23
CA THR A 118 21.55 -10.86 -10.65
C THR A 118 20.85 -9.79 -11.49
N ASP A 119 21.55 -9.30 -12.50
CA ASP A 119 20.96 -8.37 -13.50
C ASP A 119 20.13 -9.19 -14.49
N ASN A 120 18.88 -9.46 -14.10
CA ASN A 120 17.93 -10.20 -14.91
C ASN A 120 16.74 -9.28 -15.29
N PRO A 121 16.56 -8.95 -16.58
CA PRO A 121 15.48 -8.05 -17.02
C PRO A 121 14.07 -8.57 -16.67
N LEU A 122 13.87 -9.87 -16.51
CA LEU A 122 12.59 -10.45 -16.09
C LEU A 122 12.25 -10.16 -14.62
N LEU A 123 13.23 -9.79 -13.80
CA LEU A 123 13.06 -9.43 -12.39
C LEU A 123 13.03 -7.92 -12.16
N SER A 124 13.54 -7.12 -13.10
CA SER A 124 13.71 -5.66 -12.94
C SER A 124 12.39 -4.92 -12.65
N ARG A 125 11.25 -5.50 -13.01
CA ARG A 125 9.93 -4.94 -12.75
C ARG A 125 9.56 -4.93 -11.26
N ASN A 126 10.01 -5.93 -10.50
CA ASN A 126 9.58 -6.15 -9.11
C ASN A 126 10.76 -6.22 -8.12
N HIS A 127 12.00 -6.15 -8.61
CA HIS A 127 13.19 -6.27 -7.79
C HIS A 127 14.16 -5.12 -8.09
N PHE A 128 14.73 -4.57 -7.04
CA PHE A 128 15.85 -3.65 -7.17
C PHE A 128 17.14 -4.45 -7.40
N ILE A 129 17.91 -4.11 -8.44
CA ILE A 129 19.16 -4.81 -8.76
C ILE A 129 20.29 -4.29 -7.87
N VAL A 130 20.89 -5.18 -7.09
CA VAL A 130 22.01 -4.89 -6.18
C VAL A 130 23.25 -5.62 -6.65
N LYS A 131 24.30 -4.91 -7.01
CA LYS A 131 25.54 -5.52 -7.54
C LYS A 131 26.43 -6.14 -6.48
N LYS A 132 26.42 -5.60 -5.27
CA LYS A 132 27.24 -6.09 -4.15
C LYS A 132 26.52 -5.79 -2.84
N ILE A 133 26.46 -6.77 -1.97
CA ILE A 133 25.85 -6.66 -0.64
C ILE A 133 26.61 -7.55 0.34
N ASP A 134 26.74 -7.07 1.56
CA ASP A 134 27.18 -7.85 2.70
C ASP A 134 25.91 -8.26 3.49
N PHE A 135 25.54 -9.53 3.35
CA PHE A 135 24.34 -10.07 3.97
C PHE A 135 24.48 -10.18 5.49
N ASP A 136 25.67 -10.47 5.98
CA ASP A 136 25.92 -10.60 7.42
C ASP A 136 25.75 -9.24 8.10
N THR A 137 26.28 -8.16 7.52
CA THR A 137 26.04 -6.80 8.00
C THR A 137 24.53 -6.46 8.00
N LEU A 138 23.78 -6.84 6.98
CA LEU A 138 22.31 -6.60 6.97
C LEU A 138 21.62 -7.35 8.10
N LYS A 139 22.05 -8.58 8.40
CA LYS A 139 21.51 -9.37 9.51
C LYS A 139 21.81 -8.74 10.87
N ASP A 140 23.01 -8.21 11.03
CA ASP A 140 23.44 -7.57 12.30
C ASP A 140 22.62 -6.29 12.61
N ILE A 141 22.28 -5.52 11.57
CA ILE A 141 21.55 -4.26 11.77
C ILE A 141 20.01 -4.44 11.81
N GLU A 142 19.45 -5.57 11.34
CA GLU A 142 17.98 -5.72 11.27
C GLU A 142 17.29 -5.56 12.63
N SER A 143 17.91 -6.01 13.71
CA SER A 143 17.37 -5.92 15.06
C SER A 143 17.38 -4.49 15.63
N GLN A 144 18.24 -3.61 15.10
CA GLN A 144 18.36 -2.22 15.57
C GLN A 144 17.14 -1.38 15.24
N PHE A 145 16.31 -1.81 14.29
CA PHE A 145 15.06 -1.12 13.94
C PHE A 145 13.87 -1.53 14.81
N LEU A 146 13.98 -2.62 15.59
CA LEU A 146 12.88 -3.12 16.41
C LEU A 146 12.57 -2.20 17.58
N GLY A 147 11.26 -2.03 17.88
CA GLY A 147 10.78 -1.18 18.97
C GLY A 147 10.47 0.24 18.54
N LYS A 148 10.45 1.15 19.53
CA LYS A 148 10.10 2.57 19.32
C LYS A 148 11.34 3.41 19.09
N HIS A 149 11.43 4.03 17.92
CA HIS A 149 12.53 4.91 17.55
C HIS A 149 12.04 6.18 16.88
N ASP A 150 12.86 7.22 16.91
CA ASP A 150 12.67 8.41 16.08
C ASP A 150 13.26 8.14 14.68
N PHE A 151 12.38 8.09 13.68
CA PHE A 151 12.74 7.84 12.30
C PHE A 151 12.84 9.11 11.45
N LEU A 152 13.03 10.29 12.05
CA LEU A 152 13.18 11.55 11.33
C LEU A 152 14.27 11.47 10.26
N SER A 153 15.44 10.91 10.60
CA SER A 153 16.58 10.78 9.67
C SER A 153 16.32 9.82 8.48
N PHE A 154 15.30 8.96 8.57
CA PHE A 154 14.89 8.04 7.52
C PHE A 154 13.71 8.54 6.69
N SER A 155 13.25 9.76 6.91
CA SER A 155 12.05 10.30 6.28
C SER A 155 12.29 11.62 5.59
N LYS A 156 11.41 11.96 4.64
CA LYS A 156 11.39 13.30 4.10
C LYS A 156 11.06 14.30 5.19
N PHE A 157 11.96 15.27 5.38
CA PHE A 157 11.79 16.34 6.36
C PHE A 157 10.49 17.14 6.08
N ASP A 158 9.70 17.32 7.11
CA ASP A 158 8.47 18.09 7.08
C ASP A 158 8.30 18.83 8.41
N ILE A 159 8.40 20.16 8.36
CA ILE A 159 8.32 21.05 9.53
C ILE A 159 6.99 20.89 10.30
N GLU A 160 5.92 20.51 9.60
CA GLU A 160 4.59 20.36 10.22
C GLU A 160 4.44 19.02 10.97
N LYS A 161 5.34 18.07 10.77
CA LYS A 161 5.30 16.76 11.44
C LYS A 161 5.85 16.84 12.85
N LYS A 162 4.95 16.91 13.81
CA LYS A 162 5.29 16.97 15.25
C LYS A 162 5.70 15.63 15.86
N ASN A 163 5.46 14.49 15.21
CA ASN A 163 5.77 13.17 15.76
C ASN A 163 6.38 12.26 14.69
N THR A 164 7.65 11.94 14.86
CA THR A 164 8.47 11.09 13.99
C THR A 164 8.80 9.73 14.62
N ILE A 165 8.24 9.45 15.81
CA ILE A 165 8.38 8.16 16.47
C ILE A 165 7.46 7.14 15.79
N CYS A 166 8.03 5.99 15.40
CA CYS A 166 7.30 4.81 14.91
C CYS A 166 7.70 3.60 15.75
N GLU A 167 6.79 2.65 15.88
CA GLU A 167 7.06 1.36 16.53
C GLU A 167 7.18 0.27 15.47
N ILE A 168 8.34 -0.36 15.39
CA ILE A 168 8.62 -1.44 14.44
C ILE A 168 8.48 -2.77 15.17
N PHE A 169 7.57 -3.61 14.67
CA PHE A 169 7.25 -4.92 15.23
C PHE A 169 8.06 -6.05 14.60
N LYS A 170 8.48 -5.87 13.36
CA LYS A 170 9.24 -6.84 12.58
C LYS A 170 10.21 -6.12 11.66
N SER A 171 11.44 -6.62 11.63
CA SER A 171 12.49 -6.18 10.71
C SER A 171 13.32 -7.41 10.38
N LYS A 172 13.29 -7.90 9.12
CA LYS A 172 13.93 -9.17 8.78
C LYS A 172 14.42 -9.21 7.35
N TRP A 173 15.70 -9.51 7.18
CA TRP A 173 16.29 -9.87 5.90
C TRP A 173 16.30 -11.38 5.67
N THR A 174 16.04 -11.79 4.44
CA THR A 174 16.11 -13.19 4.00
C THR A 174 16.78 -13.24 2.64
N LEU A 175 17.78 -14.13 2.51
CA LEU A 175 18.41 -14.44 1.22
C LEU A 175 17.89 -15.79 0.75
N LYS A 176 17.33 -15.84 -0.45
CA LYS A 176 16.80 -17.06 -1.07
C LYS A 176 16.99 -16.99 -2.59
N ASP A 177 17.60 -18.00 -3.18
CA ASP A 177 17.75 -18.17 -4.64
C ASP A 177 18.34 -16.92 -5.33
N GLY A 178 19.39 -16.31 -4.72
CA GLY A 178 20.03 -15.10 -5.23
C GLY A 178 19.19 -13.83 -5.16
N LYS A 179 18.10 -13.85 -4.38
CA LYS A 179 17.23 -12.70 -4.12
C LYS A 179 17.23 -12.39 -2.64
N LEU A 180 17.19 -11.09 -2.34
CA LEU A 180 17.05 -10.58 -0.99
C LEU A 180 15.64 -10.07 -0.79
N PHE A 181 15.09 -10.39 0.36
CA PHE A 181 13.78 -9.93 0.81
C PHE A 181 13.94 -9.24 2.15
N TYR A 182 13.49 -8.00 2.24
CA TYR A 182 13.37 -7.30 3.51
C TYR A 182 11.91 -7.11 3.85
N ILE A 183 11.50 -7.63 5.00
CA ILE A 183 10.17 -7.44 5.55
C ILE A 183 10.29 -6.51 6.76
N ILE A 184 9.53 -5.42 6.73
CA ILE A 184 9.38 -4.50 7.85
C ILE A 184 7.90 -4.30 8.16
N GLU A 185 7.55 -4.44 9.46
CA GLU A 185 6.19 -4.23 9.97
C GLU A 185 6.22 -3.22 11.10
N GLY A 186 5.34 -2.25 11.08
CA GLY A 186 5.25 -1.23 12.11
C GLY A 186 3.84 -0.65 12.23
N ASP A 187 3.61 0.11 13.30
CA ASP A 187 2.35 0.82 13.55
C ASP A 187 2.06 1.84 12.45
N ARG A 188 3.10 2.51 11.99
CA ARG A 188 3.06 3.50 10.92
C ARG A 188 4.43 3.68 10.28
N PHE A 189 4.44 4.31 9.11
CA PHE A 189 5.66 4.74 8.42
C PHE A 189 5.54 6.22 8.05
N LEU A 190 6.66 6.92 8.06
CA LEU A 190 6.74 8.32 7.65
C LEU A 190 6.84 8.43 6.12
N HIS A 191 6.72 9.64 5.62
CA HIS A 191 6.83 9.91 4.19
C HIS A 191 8.25 9.64 3.70
N HIS A 192 8.41 8.78 2.69
CA HIS A 192 9.69 8.31 2.15
C HIS A 192 10.58 7.59 3.18
N MET A 193 10.04 7.06 4.26
CA MET A 193 10.75 6.21 5.20
C MET A 193 11.02 4.82 4.55
#